data_0d3ff32a279e47dc4437b4c1f41b94d5
#
_entry.id   0d3ff32a279e47dc4437b4c1f41b94d5
#
_cell.length_a   1.000
_cell.length_b   1.000
_cell.length_c   1.000
_cell.angle_alpha   90.00
_cell.angle_beta   90.00
_cell.angle_gamma   90.00
#
_symmetry.space_group_name_H-M   'P 1'
#
loop_
_entity.id
_entity.type
_entity.pdbx_description
1 polymer ?
#
loop_
_entity_poly.entity_id
_entity_poly.type
_entity_poly.pdbx_seq_one_letter_code
_entity_poly.pdbx_strand_id
1 'polypeptide(L)'
;AKATAVRNIRDDHQKAFLKIFNSLCGRFNRWQVWQDFVMVTAIEISNATDKKNSPERTKTYQTIVSKYSDAEQNKFAELLAEVIMGMEQNPDQDFLGELYMLCELGNDHAGQFFTPYDVCRCMAEITFNPKLHPDMEGFISVSDPACGAGATLLAFLNVCKRRNICYHNKVLVIAQDIDFIVGLMCYIQCSFMGCAGYVVIGDTLVNPATAYDSRGLLPAGPQNRIWYMPLFSTDVWYMRRQIAQMNLLFEPKGEPTKIEKTDIKPANLQKSIKNEPKAPENEPCLLYTSPSPRDL
;
A
#
# COMPACT_ATOMS: atom_id res chain seq x y z
N ALA A 1 22.91 16.62 -7.95
CA ALA A 1 21.50 16.17 -7.88
C ALA A 1 21.04 15.87 -6.45
N LYS A 2 21.79 15.09 -5.62
CA LYS A 2 21.39 14.68 -4.26
C LYS A 2 21.18 15.85 -3.29
N ALA A 3 22.06 16.85 -3.29
CA ALA A 3 21.93 18.03 -2.42
C ALA A 3 20.75 18.94 -2.82
N THR A 4 20.32 18.86 -4.08
CA THR A 4 19.20 19.66 -4.60
C THR A 4 17.85 19.02 -4.27
N ALA A 5 17.76 17.70 -4.27
CA ALA A 5 16.52 16.98 -3.91
C ALA A 5 16.14 17.20 -2.44
N VAL A 6 17.13 17.12 -1.52
CA VAL A 6 16.93 17.40 -0.09
C VAL A 6 16.53 18.85 0.18
N ARG A 7 16.98 19.81 -0.64
CA ARG A 7 16.60 21.24 -0.52
C ARG A 7 15.16 21.53 -0.88
N ASN A 8 14.49 20.66 -1.64
CA ASN A 8 13.12 20.86 -2.11
C ASN A 8 12.05 20.19 -1.22
N ILE A 9 12.46 19.48 -0.17
CA ILE A 9 11.52 18.89 0.79
C ILE A 9 10.83 20.03 1.55
N ARG A 10 9.51 20.07 1.53
CA ARG A 10 8.71 21.10 2.23
C ARG A 10 8.37 20.68 3.67
N ASP A 11 8.19 19.39 3.90
CA ASP A 11 7.83 18.83 5.19
C ASP A 11 9.04 18.84 6.14
N ASP A 12 8.86 19.45 7.32
CA ASP A 12 9.95 19.59 8.30
C ASP A 12 10.23 18.27 9.03
N HIS A 13 9.23 17.40 9.19
CA HIS A 13 9.39 16.05 9.76
C HIS A 13 10.16 15.13 8.81
N GLN A 14 9.92 15.23 7.50
CA GLN A 14 10.73 14.52 6.51
C GLN A 14 12.20 14.97 6.53
N LYS A 15 12.46 16.27 6.70
CA LYS A 15 13.83 16.79 6.85
C LYS A 15 14.51 16.26 8.11
N ALA A 16 13.78 16.29 9.25
CA ALA A 16 14.28 15.77 10.52
C ALA A 16 14.57 14.27 10.42
N PHE A 17 13.64 13.51 9.85
CA PHE A 17 13.82 12.08 9.57
C PHE A 17 15.10 11.82 8.78
N LEU A 18 15.32 12.51 7.67
CA LEU A 18 16.51 12.33 6.83
C LEU A 18 17.81 12.68 7.56
N LYS A 19 17.80 13.67 8.43
CA LYS A 19 18.97 14.04 9.25
C LYS A 19 19.34 12.90 10.21
N ILE A 20 18.34 12.33 10.91
CA ILE A 20 18.54 11.20 11.83
C ILE A 20 18.96 9.95 11.04
N PHE A 21 18.25 9.63 9.97
CA PHE A 21 18.54 8.50 9.08
C PHE A 21 19.99 8.53 8.55
N ASN A 22 20.42 9.67 8.00
CA ASN A 22 21.78 9.82 7.50
C ASN A 22 22.83 9.66 8.59
N SER A 23 22.52 9.97 9.84
CA SER A 23 23.44 9.77 10.97
C SER A 23 23.66 8.30 11.33
N LEU A 24 22.74 7.41 10.93
CA LEU A 24 22.86 5.94 11.05
C LEU A 24 23.63 5.32 9.88
N CYS A 25 23.64 5.99 8.72
CA CYS A 25 24.22 5.47 7.47
C CYS A 25 25.76 5.60 7.39
N GLY A 26 26.47 5.69 8.52
CA GLY A 26 27.93 5.69 8.54
C GLY A 26 28.53 4.28 8.64
N ARG A 27 27.97 3.47 9.52
CA ARG A 27 28.40 2.08 9.80
C ARG A 27 27.68 1.08 8.90
N PHE A 28 26.41 1.36 8.58
CA PHE A 28 25.56 0.52 7.75
C PHE A 28 25.26 1.21 6.42
N ASN A 29 25.00 0.44 5.36
CA ASN A 29 24.53 1.02 4.12
C ASN A 29 23.07 1.53 4.27
N ARG A 30 22.69 2.47 3.42
CA ARG A 30 21.37 3.13 3.51
C ARG A 30 20.20 2.16 3.41
N TRP A 31 20.31 1.18 2.51
CA TRP A 31 19.28 0.15 2.31
C TRP A 31 19.10 -0.69 3.58
N GLN A 32 20.20 -1.11 4.21
CA GLN A 32 20.16 -1.88 5.45
C GLN A 32 19.45 -1.11 6.58
N VAL A 33 19.82 0.17 6.78
CA VAL A 33 19.19 1.01 7.82
C VAL A 33 17.70 1.18 7.55
N TRP A 34 17.32 1.38 6.28
CA TRP A 34 15.91 1.51 5.90
C TRP A 34 15.12 0.24 6.17
N GLN A 35 15.62 -0.90 5.70
CA GLN A 35 14.99 -2.20 5.93
C GLN A 35 14.84 -2.48 7.42
N ASP A 36 15.90 -2.28 8.21
CA ASP A 36 15.90 -2.53 9.64
C ASP A 36 14.91 -1.60 10.36
N PHE A 37 14.82 -0.31 9.98
CA PHE A 37 13.83 0.63 10.49
C PHE A 37 12.39 0.19 10.19
N VAL A 38 12.09 -0.11 8.94
CA VAL A 38 10.74 -0.53 8.52
C VAL A 38 10.34 -1.83 9.21
N MET A 39 11.26 -2.80 9.30
CA MET A 39 11.02 -4.07 9.96
C MET A 39 10.74 -3.91 11.46
N VAL A 40 11.59 -3.17 12.18
CA VAL A 40 11.44 -2.93 13.62
C VAL A 40 10.11 -2.25 13.89
N THR A 41 9.79 -1.20 13.16
CA THR A 41 8.52 -0.46 13.30
C THR A 41 7.30 -1.34 13.02
N ALA A 42 7.31 -2.09 11.92
CA ALA A 42 6.19 -2.97 11.58
C ALA A 42 5.99 -4.08 12.61
N ILE A 43 7.07 -4.65 13.13
CA ILE A 43 7.00 -5.70 14.16
C ILE A 43 6.42 -5.15 15.47
N GLU A 44 6.82 -3.97 15.92
CA GLU A 44 6.29 -3.34 17.13
C GLU A 44 4.78 -3.08 17.01
N ILE A 45 4.33 -2.48 15.90
CA ILE A 45 2.90 -2.28 15.64
C ILE A 45 2.15 -3.62 15.66
N SER A 46 2.69 -4.62 14.96
CA SER A 46 2.05 -5.94 14.85
C SER A 46 1.97 -6.69 16.17
N ASN A 47 3.02 -6.66 16.98
CA ASN A 47 3.07 -7.36 18.26
C ASN A 47 2.05 -6.85 19.27
N ALA A 48 1.53 -5.64 19.09
CA ALA A 48 0.45 -5.11 19.93
C ALA A 48 -0.84 -5.94 19.81
N THR A 49 -1.15 -6.46 18.62
CA THR A 49 -2.44 -7.11 18.34
C THR A 49 -2.34 -8.53 17.79
N ASP A 50 -1.35 -8.83 16.92
CA ASP A 50 -1.17 -10.16 16.32
C ASP A 50 -0.34 -11.09 17.21
N LYS A 51 -0.97 -11.67 18.21
CA LYS A 51 -0.30 -12.57 19.17
C LYS A 51 0.18 -13.88 18.54
N LYS A 52 -0.42 -14.30 17.44
CA LYS A 52 -0.08 -15.56 16.77
C LYS A 52 1.31 -15.53 16.14
N ASN A 53 1.62 -14.44 15.42
CA ASN A 53 2.90 -14.28 14.74
C ASN A 53 3.97 -13.57 15.61
N SER A 54 3.59 -13.05 16.79
CA SER A 54 4.46 -12.30 17.68
C SER A 54 5.75 -13.04 18.10
N PRO A 55 5.78 -14.36 18.40
CA PRO A 55 7.02 -15.02 18.81
C PRO A 55 8.10 -15.03 17.74
N GLU A 56 7.73 -15.26 16.46
CA GLU A 56 8.67 -15.26 15.34
C GLU A 56 9.14 -13.84 15.01
N ARG A 57 8.19 -12.90 14.97
CA ARG A 57 8.48 -11.47 14.74
C ARG A 57 9.38 -10.89 15.82
N THR A 58 9.18 -11.26 17.09
CA THR A 58 10.03 -10.83 18.21
C THR A 58 11.47 -11.33 18.06
N LYS A 59 11.70 -12.56 17.59
CA LYS A 59 13.05 -13.05 17.31
C LYS A 59 13.73 -12.23 16.22
N THR A 60 12.99 -11.91 15.15
CA THR A 60 13.49 -11.06 14.07
C THR A 60 13.84 -9.67 14.58
N TYR A 61 12.96 -9.07 15.38
CA TYR A 61 13.20 -7.79 16.06
C TYR A 61 14.51 -7.81 16.85
N GLN A 62 14.67 -8.80 17.75
CA GLN A 62 15.88 -8.94 18.58
C GLN A 62 17.15 -9.10 17.73
N THR A 63 17.06 -9.86 16.64
CA THR A 63 18.18 -10.03 15.70
C THR A 63 18.57 -8.71 15.03
N ILE A 64 17.60 -7.88 14.69
CA ILE A 64 17.85 -6.57 14.07
C ILE A 64 18.46 -5.62 15.08
N VAL A 65 17.81 -5.42 16.23
CA VAL A 65 18.24 -4.40 17.19
C VAL A 65 19.60 -4.73 17.81
N SER A 66 19.97 -6.03 17.95
CA SER A 66 21.27 -6.42 18.46
C SER A 66 22.47 -5.98 17.62
N LYS A 67 22.25 -5.57 16.36
CA LYS A 67 23.28 -5.00 15.49
C LYS A 67 23.66 -3.57 15.87
N TYR A 68 22.76 -2.87 16.57
CA TYR A 68 22.82 -1.45 16.88
C TYR A 68 23.15 -1.22 18.35
N SER A 69 23.98 -0.19 18.61
CA SER A 69 24.21 0.28 19.97
C SER A 69 22.95 0.94 20.54
N ASP A 70 22.86 1.08 21.88
CA ASP A 70 21.72 1.71 22.54
C ASP A 70 21.43 3.12 22.00
N ALA A 71 22.48 3.89 21.70
CA ALA A 71 22.35 5.21 21.11
C ALA A 71 21.78 5.17 19.67
N GLU A 72 22.13 4.14 18.88
CA GLU A 72 21.59 3.94 17.56
C GLU A 72 20.15 3.40 17.61
N GLN A 73 19.82 2.54 18.58
CA GLN A 73 18.44 2.07 18.79
C GLN A 73 17.50 3.22 19.17
N ASN A 74 17.95 4.17 20.00
CA ASN A 74 17.18 5.36 20.32
C ASN A 74 16.86 6.20 19.07
N LYS A 75 17.74 6.23 18.08
CA LYS A 75 17.48 6.92 16.80
C LYS A 75 16.36 6.24 15.99
N PHE A 76 16.14 4.94 16.10
CA PHE A 76 14.97 4.31 15.49
C PHE A 76 13.66 4.83 16.11
N ALA A 77 13.63 5.04 17.42
CA ALA A 77 12.48 5.67 18.08
C ALA A 77 12.28 7.12 17.64
N GLU A 78 13.38 7.88 17.47
CA GLU A 78 13.32 9.24 16.93
C GLU A 78 12.80 9.25 15.46
N LEU A 79 13.26 8.33 14.61
CA LEU A 79 12.75 8.17 13.24
C LEU A 79 11.25 7.89 13.25
N LEU A 80 10.80 6.98 14.11
CA LEU A 80 9.39 6.66 14.26
C LEU A 80 8.56 7.86 14.72
N ALA A 81 9.08 8.65 15.66
CA ALA A 81 8.42 9.87 16.12
C ALA A 81 8.23 10.87 14.98
N GLU A 82 9.22 11.04 14.09
CA GLU A 82 9.09 11.92 12.93
C GLU A 82 8.03 11.42 11.93
N VAL A 83 7.92 10.11 11.73
CA VAL A 83 6.84 9.54 10.88
C VAL A 83 5.47 9.84 11.49
N ILE A 84 5.30 9.60 12.78
CA ILE A 84 4.02 9.81 13.47
C ILE A 84 3.64 11.30 13.42
N MET A 85 4.55 12.19 13.82
CA MET A 85 4.29 13.63 13.82
C MET A 85 4.02 14.18 12.42
N GLY A 86 4.77 13.73 11.41
CA GLY A 86 4.56 14.15 10.03
C GLY A 86 3.21 13.70 9.47
N MET A 87 2.79 12.46 9.75
CA MET A 87 1.49 11.95 9.34
C MET A 87 0.33 12.56 10.15
N GLU A 88 0.54 12.91 11.41
CA GLU A 88 -0.47 13.63 12.22
C GLU A 88 -0.66 15.06 11.72
N GLN A 89 0.43 15.77 11.43
CA GLN A 89 0.41 17.14 10.90
C GLN A 89 -0.23 17.19 9.51
N ASN A 90 0.14 16.25 8.63
CA ASN A 90 -0.43 16.15 7.29
C ASN A 90 -0.73 14.68 6.94
N PRO A 91 -1.94 14.19 7.20
CA PRO A 91 -2.32 12.81 6.83
C PRO A 91 -2.56 12.63 5.33
N ASP A 92 -2.61 13.72 4.53
CA ASP A 92 -2.87 13.70 3.10
C ASP A 92 -1.55 13.71 2.30
N GLN A 93 -0.69 12.71 2.57
CA GLN A 93 0.63 12.50 1.93
C GLN A 93 1.06 11.03 1.96
N ASP A 94 2.04 10.67 1.15
CA ASP A 94 2.79 9.41 1.21
C ASP A 94 4.15 9.65 1.88
N PHE A 95 4.19 9.75 3.20
CA PHE A 95 5.37 10.14 3.96
C PHE A 95 6.57 9.19 3.72
N LEU A 96 6.34 7.89 3.86
CA LEU A 96 7.42 6.90 3.71
C LEU A 96 7.77 6.65 2.24
N GLY A 97 6.79 6.64 1.33
CA GLY A 97 7.06 6.42 -0.08
C GLY A 97 7.86 7.56 -0.70
N GLU A 98 7.54 8.81 -0.36
CA GLU A 98 8.32 9.97 -0.80
C GLU A 98 9.76 9.91 -0.28
N LEU A 99 9.96 9.59 1.00
CA LEU A 99 11.30 9.43 1.58
C LEU A 99 12.08 8.29 0.93
N TYR A 100 11.43 7.16 0.65
CA TYR A 100 12.02 6.01 -0.02
C TYR A 100 12.56 6.38 -1.40
N MET A 101 11.77 7.10 -2.19
CA MET A 101 12.17 7.59 -3.51
C MET A 101 13.28 8.64 -3.43
N LEU A 102 13.19 9.59 -2.48
CA LEU A 102 14.22 10.61 -2.25
C LEU A 102 15.56 10.00 -1.83
N CYS A 103 15.54 8.91 -1.08
CA CYS A 103 16.73 8.19 -0.66
C CYS A 103 17.32 7.31 -1.75
N GLU A 104 16.72 7.24 -2.94
CA GLU A 104 17.13 6.35 -4.05
C GLU A 104 17.23 4.88 -3.60
N LEU A 105 16.26 4.45 -2.80
CA LEU A 105 16.20 3.08 -2.26
C LEU A 105 15.40 2.13 -3.18
N GLY A 106 14.69 2.68 -4.16
CA GLY A 106 13.97 1.91 -5.16
C GLY A 106 14.92 1.05 -6.02
N ASN A 107 14.41 -0.07 -6.48
CA ASN A 107 15.12 -0.93 -7.40
C ASN A 107 14.82 -0.49 -8.84
N ASP A 108 15.67 0.37 -9.39
CA ASP A 108 15.55 0.86 -10.78
C ASP A 108 15.52 -0.30 -11.81
N HIS A 109 16.23 -1.40 -11.53
CA HIS A 109 16.23 -2.59 -12.39
C HIS A 109 14.91 -3.36 -12.37
N ALA A 110 14.15 -3.25 -11.27
CA ALA A 110 12.82 -3.83 -11.16
C ALA A 110 11.71 -2.89 -11.66
N GLY A 111 12.04 -1.67 -12.09
CA GLY A 111 11.05 -0.67 -12.52
C GLY A 111 10.13 -0.20 -11.38
N GLN A 112 10.65 -0.14 -10.16
CA GLN A 112 9.90 0.19 -8.95
C GLN A 112 9.77 1.71 -8.83
N PHE A 113 8.72 2.26 -9.42
CA PHE A 113 8.37 3.69 -9.33
C PHE A 113 7.04 3.85 -8.62
N PHE A 114 7.04 4.65 -7.55
CA PHE A 114 5.79 4.97 -6.86
C PHE A 114 5.00 6.04 -7.62
N THR A 115 3.70 5.86 -7.65
CA THR A 115 2.80 6.86 -8.22
C THR A 115 2.85 8.13 -7.38
N PRO A 116 3.10 9.32 -7.97
CA PRO A 116 3.08 10.58 -7.23
C PRO A 116 1.77 10.77 -6.46
N TYR A 117 1.85 11.23 -5.22
CA TYR A 117 0.68 11.30 -4.34
C TYR A 117 -0.47 12.16 -4.90
N ASP A 118 -0.18 13.26 -5.61
CA ASP A 118 -1.21 14.08 -6.27
C ASP A 118 -1.99 13.31 -7.33
N VAL A 119 -1.33 12.37 -8.03
CA VAL A 119 -2.00 11.48 -8.99
C VAL A 119 -2.92 10.50 -8.24
N CYS A 120 -2.44 9.94 -7.13
CA CYS A 120 -3.25 9.06 -6.28
C CYS A 120 -4.50 9.79 -5.74
N ARG A 121 -4.37 11.07 -5.34
CA ARG A 121 -5.51 11.90 -4.93
C ARG A 121 -6.53 12.09 -6.05
N CYS A 122 -6.05 12.40 -7.25
CA CYS A 122 -6.91 12.53 -8.43
C CYS A 122 -7.65 11.21 -8.73
N MET A 123 -6.93 10.09 -8.73
CA MET A 123 -7.52 8.76 -8.91
C MET A 123 -8.58 8.45 -7.84
N ALA A 124 -8.29 8.73 -6.58
CA ALA A 124 -9.21 8.49 -5.48
C ALA A 124 -10.50 9.31 -5.61
N GLU A 125 -10.41 10.60 -6.00
CA GLU A 125 -11.59 11.44 -6.22
C GLU A 125 -12.44 10.95 -7.42
N ILE A 126 -11.81 10.49 -8.50
CA ILE A 126 -12.50 9.97 -9.69
C ILE A 126 -13.19 8.63 -9.41
N THR A 127 -12.50 7.74 -8.69
CA THR A 127 -13.01 6.40 -8.38
C THR A 127 -14.04 6.40 -7.25
N PHE A 128 -14.02 7.44 -6.41
CA PHE A 128 -14.97 7.56 -5.33
C PHE A 128 -16.39 7.77 -5.89
N ASN A 129 -17.25 6.77 -5.70
CA ASN A 129 -18.65 6.87 -6.09
C ASN A 129 -19.46 7.49 -4.93
N PRO A 130 -20.13 8.63 -5.12
CA PRO A 130 -20.99 9.25 -4.08
C PRO A 130 -22.13 8.32 -3.60
N LYS A 131 -22.47 7.31 -4.40
CA LYS A 131 -23.47 6.28 -4.06
C LYS A 131 -22.84 5.07 -3.33
N LEU A 132 -21.53 5.08 -3.10
CA LEU A 132 -20.86 4.14 -2.21
C LEU A 132 -21.33 4.42 -0.78
N HIS A 133 -22.48 3.86 -0.46
CA HIS A 133 -22.87 3.71 0.93
C HIS A 133 -22.25 2.42 1.45
N PRO A 134 -21.93 2.35 2.75
CA PRO A 134 -21.71 1.07 3.37
C PRO A 134 -22.88 0.19 2.97
N ASP A 135 -22.61 -0.93 2.34
CA ASP A 135 -23.65 -1.86 1.93
C ASP A 135 -24.46 -2.37 3.13
N MET A 136 -25.33 -3.37 2.89
CA MET A 136 -26.15 -3.97 3.95
C MET A 136 -25.32 -4.52 5.13
N GLU A 137 -24.03 -4.82 4.91
CA GLU A 137 -23.12 -5.26 5.96
C GLU A 137 -22.37 -4.09 6.65
N GLY A 138 -22.61 -2.87 6.21
CA GLY A 138 -22.19 -1.64 6.89
C GLY A 138 -20.73 -1.24 6.67
N PHE A 139 -20.04 -1.72 5.61
CA PHE A 139 -18.68 -1.28 5.27
C PHE A 139 -18.40 -1.28 3.76
N ILE A 140 -17.36 -0.55 3.38
CA ILE A 140 -16.81 -0.45 2.02
C ILE A 140 -15.47 -1.18 2.02
N SER A 141 -15.23 -2.05 1.03
CA SER A 141 -13.89 -2.62 0.79
C SER A 141 -13.15 -1.80 -0.26
N VAL A 142 -11.89 -1.51 0.01
CA VAL A 142 -10.95 -0.95 -0.97
C VAL A 142 -9.75 -1.88 -1.08
N SER A 143 -9.40 -2.27 -2.31
CA SER A 143 -8.29 -3.18 -2.56
C SER A 143 -7.27 -2.55 -3.50
N ASP A 144 -5.99 -2.67 -3.13
CA ASP A 144 -4.86 -2.34 -3.99
C ASP A 144 -3.94 -3.56 -4.10
N PRO A 145 -3.91 -4.23 -5.27
CA PRO A 145 -3.16 -5.47 -5.48
C PRO A 145 -1.67 -5.26 -5.75
N ALA A 146 -1.20 -4.02 -5.85
CA ALA A 146 0.20 -3.62 -6.02
C ALA A 146 0.43 -2.30 -5.26
N CYS A 147 0.19 -2.36 -3.95
CA CYS A 147 -0.03 -1.18 -3.11
C CYS A 147 1.18 -0.26 -2.95
N GLY A 148 2.38 -0.73 -3.27
CA GLY A 148 3.56 0.07 -3.01
C GLY A 148 3.65 0.46 -1.53
N ALA A 149 3.99 1.71 -1.26
CA ALA A 149 3.97 2.27 0.09
C ALA A 149 2.55 2.62 0.60
N GLY A 150 1.50 2.45 -0.22
CA GLY A 150 0.11 2.67 0.15
C GLY A 150 -0.48 4.02 -0.27
N ALA A 151 0.19 4.79 -1.14
CA ALA A 151 -0.22 6.12 -1.55
C ALA A 151 -1.68 6.20 -2.03
N THR A 152 -2.12 5.25 -2.86
CA THR A 152 -3.49 5.14 -3.38
C THR A 152 -4.52 4.91 -2.27
N LEU A 153 -4.19 4.05 -1.31
CA LEU A 153 -5.04 3.74 -0.17
C LEU A 153 -5.16 4.94 0.79
N LEU A 154 -4.03 5.59 1.09
CA LEU A 154 -4.01 6.82 1.91
C LEU A 154 -4.85 7.92 1.28
N ALA A 155 -4.72 8.14 -0.02
CA ALA A 155 -5.52 9.10 -0.76
C ALA A 155 -7.02 8.77 -0.69
N PHE A 156 -7.41 7.49 -0.86
CA PHE A 156 -8.79 7.06 -0.75
C PHE A 156 -9.36 7.27 0.67
N LEU A 157 -8.60 6.94 1.72
CA LEU A 157 -9.02 7.18 3.09
C LEU A 157 -9.25 8.68 3.37
N ASN A 158 -8.40 9.54 2.83
CA ASN A 158 -8.55 10.99 2.93
C ASN A 158 -9.77 11.50 2.16
N VAL A 159 -10.11 10.92 1.00
CA VAL A 159 -11.38 11.20 0.30
C VAL A 159 -12.56 10.79 1.19
N CYS A 160 -12.55 9.61 1.78
CA CYS A 160 -13.58 9.16 2.71
C CYS A 160 -13.77 10.15 3.88
N LYS A 161 -12.66 10.59 4.49
CA LYS A 161 -12.68 11.60 5.56
C LYS A 161 -13.33 12.91 5.11
N ARG A 162 -12.94 13.44 3.94
CA ARG A 162 -13.54 14.65 3.36
C ARG A 162 -15.04 14.51 3.05
N ARG A 163 -15.50 13.29 2.79
CA ARG A 163 -16.91 12.94 2.54
C ARG A 163 -17.68 12.53 3.79
N ASN A 164 -17.11 12.77 4.99
CA ASN A 164 -17.69 12.43 6.30
C ASN A 164 -17.98 10.92 6.48
N ILE A 165 -17.21 10.06 5.82
CA ILE A 165 -17.23 8.62 6.06
C ILE A 165 -16.18 8.30 7.12
N CYS A 166 -16.64 7.77 8.27
CA CYS A 166 -15.76 7.29 9.31
C CYS A 166 -15.06 6.00 8.85
N TYR A 167 -13.90 6.13 8.22
CA TYR A 167 -13.19 4.99 7.64
C TYR A 167 -12.68 3.99 8.67
N HIS A 168 -12.47 4.37 9.93
CA HIS A 168 -12.00 3.47 11.00
C HIS A 168 -12.89 2.23 11.16
N ASN A 169 -14.20 2.40 11.02
CA ASN A 169 -15.19 1.33 11.20
C ASN A 169 -16.04 1.04 9.97
N LYS A 170 -15.87 1.81 8.89
CA LYS A 170 -16.68 1.67 7.66
C LYS A 170 -15.87 1.36 6.41
N VAL A 171 -14.53 1.36 6.47
CA VAL A 171 -13.68 1.03 5.33
C VAL A 171 -12.74 -0.10 5.72
N LEU A 172 -12.73 -1.16 4.90
CA LEU A 172 -11.79 -2.26 4.97
C LEU A 172 -10.71 -2.07 3.90
N VAL A 173 -9.47 -1.96 4.33
CA VAL A 173 -8.32 -1.85 3.45
C VAL A 173 -7.72 -3.23 3.19
N ILE A 174 -7.57 -3.59 1.91
CA ILE A 174 -6.96 -4.82 1.46
C ILE A 174 -5.78 -4.43 0.59
N ALA A 175 -4.58 -4.60 1.11
CA ALA A 175 -3.36 -4.26 0.40
C ALA A 175 -2.55 -5.51 0.09
N GLN A 176 -1.90 -5.54 -1.06
CA GLN A 176 -0.96 -6.59 -1.42
C GLN A 176 0.21 -6.01 -2.19
N ASP A 177 1.42 -6.50 -1.89
CA ASP A 177 2.63 -6.19 -2.67
C ASP A 177 3.57 -7.40 -2.66
N ILE A 178 4.33 -7.56 -3.73
CA ILE A 178 5.32 -8.61 -3.84
C ILE A 178 6.60 -8.27 -3.05
N ASP A 179 6.90 -6.97 -2.96
CA ASP A 179 8.05 -6.48 -2.21
C ASP A 179 7.74 -6.41 -0.70
N PHE A 180 8.56 -7.11 0.07
CA PHE A 180 8.34 -7.25 1.51
C PHE A 180 8.45 -5.90 2.24
N ILE A 181 9.48 -5.13 1.96
CA ILE A 181 9.76 -3.87 2.67
C ILE A 181 8.76 -2.79 2.25
N VAL A 182 8.46 -2.72 0.98
CA VAL A 182 7.50 -1.76 0.43
C VAL A 182 6.08 -2.02 0.97
N GLY A 183 5.65 -3.29 1.00
CA GLY A 183 4.38 -3.66 1.63
C GLY A 183 4.32 -3.34 3.13
N LEU A 184 5.44 -3.47 3.85
CA LEU A 184 5.51 -3.03 5.25
C LEU A 184 5.43 -1.51 5.42
N MET A 185 5.93 -0.71 4.48
CA MET A 185 5.73 0.74 4.48
C MET A 185 4.22 1.07 4.39
N CYS A 186 3.50 0.41 3.49
CA CYS A 186 2.04 0.51 3.41
C CYS A 186 1.37 0.12 4.74
N TYR A 187 1.79 -0.99 5.34
CA TYR A 187 1.28 -1.46 6.63
C TYR A 187 1.45 -0.41 7.74
N ILE A 188 2.64 0.19 7.85
CA ILE A 188 2.96 1.21 8.85
C ILE A 188 2.06 2.43 8.66
N GLN A 189 2.04 3.00 7.45
CA GLN A 189 1.28 4.21 7.15
C GLN A 189 -0.23 4.01 7.36
N CYS A 190 -0.79 2.92 6.85
CA CYS A 190 -2.20 2.60 7.05
C CYS A 190 -2.55 2.33 8.52
N SER A 191 -1.63 1.74 9.30
CA SER A 191 -1.82 1.55 10.75
C SER A 191 -1.88 2.88 11.49
N PHE A 192 -1.02 3.84 11.15
CA PHE A 192 -1.03 5.18 11.76
C PHE A 192 -2.23 6.03 11.31
N MET A 193 -2.72 5.82 10.09
CA MET A 193 -4.01 6.39 9.69
C MET A 193 -5.19 5.82 10.50
N GLY A 194 -4.98 4.75 11.25
CA GLY A 194 -6.04 4.12 12.02
C GLY A 194 -7.12 3.49 11.14
N CYS A 195 -6.77 2.89 10.02
CA CYS A 195 -7.71 2.12 9.22
C CYS A 195 -7.70 0.65 9.63
N ALA A 196 -8.80 -0.05 9.33
CA ALA A 196 -8.91 -1.48 9.50
C ALA A 196 -8.55 -2.19 8.20
N GLY A 197 -7.82 -3.29 8.30
CA GLY A 197 -7.43 -4.08 7.14
C GLY A 197 -6.15 -4.86 7.35
N TYR A 198 -5.51 -5.18 6.24
CA TYR A 198 -4.26 -5.95 6.26
C TYR A 198 -3.46 -5.74 4.98
N VAL A 199 -2.18 -6.10 5.08
CA VAL A 199 -1.28 -6.19 3.94
C VAL A 199 -0.83 -7.63 3.77
N VAL A 200 -0.93 -8.18 2.55
CA VAL A 200 -0.42 -9.49 2.18
C VAL A 200 0.87 -9.31 1.38
N ILE A 201 1.94 -9.95 1.82
CA ILE A 201 3.20 -9.96 1.08
C ILE A 201 3.22 -11.16 0.13
N GLY A 202 3.09 -10.90 -1.16
CA GLY A 202 3.09 -11.97 -2.15
C GLY A 202 2.63 -11.53 -3.53
N ASP A 203 2.79 -12.45 -4.48
CA ASP A 203 2.39 -12.26 -5.86
C ASP A 203 0.85 -12.32 -6.00
N THR A 204 0.27 -11.20 -6.38
CA THR A 204 -1.19 -11.04 -6.55
C THR A 204 -1.74 -11.88 -7.71
N LEU A 205 -0.95 -12.10 -8.76
CA LEU A 205 -1.41 -12.87 -9.92
C LEU A 205 -1.52 -14.36 -9.60
N VAL A 206 -0.67 -14.84 -8.69
CA VAL A 206 -0.65 -16.25 -8.28
C VAL A 206 -1.58 -16.49 -7.09
N ASN A 207 -1.56 -15.59 -6.10
CA ASN A 207 -2.28 -15.76 -4.84
C ASN A 207 -2.93 -14.42 -4.44
N PRO A 208 -4.04 -14.02 -5.07
CA PRO A 208 -4.72 -12.78 -4.71
C PRO A 208 -5.24 -12.82 -3.27
N ALA A 209 -5.04 -11.72 -2.53
CA ALA A 209 -5.46 -11.59 -1.14
C ALA A 209 -6.95 -11.84 -0.89
N THR A 210 -7.78 -11.64 -1.92
CA THR A 210 -9.23 -11.80 -1.92
C THR A 210 -9.72 -13.12 -2.50
N ALA A 211 -8.83 -14.13 -2.68
CA ALA A 211 -9.18 -15.40 -3.33
C ALA A 211 -10.29 -16.19 -2.62
N TYR A 212 -10.44 -16.05 -1.31
CA TYR A 212 -11.46 -16.76 -0.52
C TYR A 212 -12.71 -15.92 -0.24
N ASP A 213 -12.57 -14.62 -0.29
CA ASP A 213 -13.63 -13.67 0.03
C ASP A 213 -13.44 -12.40 -0.81
N SER A 214 -14.30 -12.20 -1.78
CA SER A 214 -14.24 -11.04 -2.69
C SER A 214 -14.37 -9.69 -1.96
N ARG A 215 -14.95 -9.68 -0.75
CA ARG A 215 -15.06 -8.51 0.11
C ARG A 215 -13.86 -8.30 1.01
N GLY A 216 -12.99 -9.32 1.13
CA GLY A 216 -11.70 -9.25 1.81
C GLY A 216 -11.75 -9.34 3.33
N LEU A 217 -12.87 -9.73 3.96
CA LEU A 217 -12.88 -9.95 5.42
C LEU A 217 -12.00 -11.13 5.82
N LEU A 218 -11.87 -12.11 4.92
CA LEU A 218 -11.11 -13.34 5.13
C LEU A 218 -9.90 -13.38 4.19
N PRO A 219 -8.73 -12.90 4.64
CA PRO A 219 -7.56 -12.85 3.78
C PRO A 219 -7.09 -14.23 3.33
N ALA A 220 -6.70 -14.33 2.06
CA ALA A 220 -6.04 -15.49 1.50
C ALA A 220 -4.51 -15.35 1.62
N GLY A 221 -3.81 -16.47 1.85
CA GLY A 221 -2.36 -16.53 1.87
C GLY A 221 -1.77 -17.15 3.14
N PRO A 222 -0.45 -17.38 3.15
CA PRO A 222 0.26 -17.87 4.32
C PRO A 222 0.18 -16.87 5.47
N GLN A 223 -0.17 -17.34 6.66
CA GLN A 223 -0.42 -16.47 7.83
C GLN A 223 0.78 -15.60 8.22
N ASN A 224 2.00 -16.09 8.06
CA ASN A 224 3.22 -15.33 8.36
C ASN A 224 3.49 -14.20 7.35
N ARG A 225 2.81 -14.19 6.21
CA ARG A 225 2.89 -13.12 5.19
C ARG A 225 1.75 -12.11 5.28
N ILE A 226 0.81 -12.29 6.20
CA ILE A 226 -0.30 -11.36 6.40
C ILE A 226 0.02 -10.46 7.60
N TRP A 227 -0.08 -9.16 7.41
CA TRP A 227 0.16 -8.13 8.40
C TRP A 227 -1.16 -7.41 8.71
N TYR A 228 -1.75 -7.76 9.84
CA TYR A 228 -3.03 -7.20 10.27
C TYR A 228 -2.85 -5.85 10.93
N MET A 229 -3.52 -4.83 10.41
CA MET A 229 -3.56 -3.50 11.03
C MET A 229 -4.28 -3.56 12.38
N PRO A 230 -3.85 -2.80 13.39
CA PRO A 230 -4.39 -2.89 14.75
C PRO A 230 -5.91 -2.80 14.84
N LEU A 231 -6.53 -1.86 14.11
CA LEU A 231 -7.98 -1.68 14.13
C LEU A 231 -8.76 -2.88 13.56
N PHE A 232 -8.16 -3.69 12.71
CA PHE A 232 -8.81 -4.90 12.21
C PHE A 232 -9.09 -5.95 13.29
N SER A 233 -8.40 -5.83 14.46
CA SER A 233 -8.58 -6.69 15.61
C SER A 233 -9.69 -6.23 16.57
N THR A 234 -10.32 -5.08 16.32
CA THR A 234 -11.41 -4.55 17.16
C THR A 234 -12.71 -5.35 17.01
N ASP A 235 -13.58 -5.25 18.00
CA ASP A 235 -14.81 -6.06 18.09
C ASP A 235 -15.69 -5.96 16.83
N VAL A 236 -15.81 -4.75 16.26
CA VAL A 236 -16.62 -4.53 15.06
C VAL A 236 -16.12 -5.38 13.88
N TRP A 237 -14.80 -5.34 13.64
CA TRP A 237 -14.20 -6.08 12.55
C TRP A 237 -14.08 -7.57 12.86
N TYR A 238 -13.88 -7.92 14.13
CA TYR A 238 -13.93 -9.30 14.60
C TYR A 238 -15.30 -9.94 14.33
N MET A 239 -16.39 -9.27 14.73
CA MET A 239 -17.75 -9.78 14.51
C MET A 239 -18.08 -9.95 13.02
N ARG A 240 -17.68 -8.98 12.18
CA ARG A 240 -17.86 -9.09 10.72
C ARG A 240 -17.15 -10.31 10.14
N ARG A 241 -15.91 -10.58 10.58
CA ARG A 241 -15.17 -11.77 10.16
C ARG A 241 -15.83 -13.06 10.60
N GLN A 242 -16.36 -13.11 11.84
CA GLN A 242 -17.08 -14.28 12.33
C GLN A 242 -18.34 -14.55 11.48
N ILE A 243 -19.11 -13.53 11.16
CA ILE A 243 -20.28 -13.63 10.30
C ILE A 243 -19.88 -14.13 8.90
N ALA A 244 -18.82 -13.56 8.31
CA ALA A 244 -18.33 -14.01 7.01
C ALA A 244 -17.88 -15.48 7.03
N GLN A 245 -17.18 -15.91 8.08
CA GLN A 245 -16.79 -17.31 8.26
C GLN A 245 -18.01 -18.24 8.38
N MET A 246 -19.01 -17.82 9.13
CA MET A 246 -20.26 -18.58 9.25
C MET A 246 -20.99 -18.70 7.90
N ASN A 247 -21.09 -17.60 7.16
CA ASN A 247 -21.73 -17.60 5.84
C ASN A 247 -21.04 -18.60 4.90
N LEU A 248 -19.70 -18.64 4.86
CA LEU A 248 -18.95 -19.62 4.05
C LEU A 248 -19.23 -21.08 4.45
N LEU A 249 -19.54 -21.34 5.72
CA LEU A 249 -19.87 -22.69 6.19
C LEU A 249 -21.29 -23.12 5.80
N PHE A 250 -22.21 -22.16 5.71
CA PHE A 250 -23.64 -22.42 5.45
C PHE A 250 -24.04 -22.12 4.01
N GLU A 251 -23.20 -21.48 3.20
CA GLU A 251 -23.45 -21.39 1.77
C GLU A 251 -23.46 -22.81 1.20
N PRO A 252 -24.56 -23.26 0.52
CA PRO A 252 -24.55 -24.50 -0.20
C PRO A 252 -23.40 -24.39 -1.20
N LYS A 253 -22.52 -25.40 -1.26
CA LYS A 253 -21.50 -25.53 -2.30
C LYS A 253 -22.21 -25.63 -3.65
N GLY A 254 -22.69 -24.49 -4.12
CA GLY A 254 -23.30 -24.34 -5.45
C GLY A 254 -22.18 -24.59 -6.48
N GLU A 255 -22.57 -25.26 -7.55
CA GLU A 255 -21.73 -25.45 -8.73
C GLU A 255 -21.07 -24.13 -9.13
N PRO A 256 -19.84 -24.15 -9.64
CA PRO A 256 -19.13 -22.93 -10.05
C PRO A 256 -20.07 -22.14 -10.96
N THR A 257 -20.43 -20.94 -10.51
CA THR A 257 -21.25 -20.01 -11.29
C THR A 257 -20.58 -19.90 -12.65
N LYS A 258 -21.20 -20.46 -13.67
CA LYS A 258 -20.83 -20.20 -15.05
C LYS A 258 -20.87 -18.70 -15.17
N ILE A 259 -19.68 -18.11 -15.35
CA ILE A 259 -19.58 -16.73 -15.81
C ILE A 259 -20.40 -16.71 -17.10
N GLU A 260 -21.63 -16.21 -17.03
CA GLU A 260 -22.38 -15.88 -18.22
C GLU A 260 -21.46 -14.94 -19.00
N LYS A 261 -20.91 -15.48 -20.08
CA LYS A 261 -20.31 -14.64 -21.12
C LYS A 261 -21.44 -13.73 -21.54
N THR A 262 -21.50 -12.54 -20.94
CA THR A 262 -22.26 -11.45 -21.51
C THR A 262 -21.71 -11.29 -22.92
N ASP A 263 -22.46 -11.77 -23.91
CA ASP A 263 -22.25 -11.48 -25.31
C ASP A 263 -22.30 -9.95 -25.44
N ILE A 264 -21.15 -9.32 -25.27
CA ILE A 264 -20.95 -7.96 -25.73
C ILE A 264 -20.96 -8.06 -27.24
N LYS A 265 -22.19 -8.02 -27.81
CA LYS A 265 -22.36 -7.77 -29.21
C LYS A 265 -21.60 -6.48 -29.52
N PRO A 266 -20.68 -6.46 -30.50
CA PRO A 266 -20.01 -5.23 -30.89
C PRO A 266 -21.09 -4.29 -31.46
N ALA A 267 -21.67 -3.47 -30.59
CA ALA A 267 -22.62 -2.45 -31.00
C ALA A 267 -21.84 -1.36 -31.71
N ASN A 268 -21.96 -1.37 -33.05
CA ASN A 268 -21.88 -0.19 -33.92
C ASN A 268 -20.83 0.90 -33.58
N LEU A 269 -19.54 0.52 -33.60
CA LEU A 269 -18.45 1.51 -33.62
C LEU A 269 -18.22 2.10 -35.05
N GLN A 270 -19.06 1.82 -36.03
CA GLN A 270 -18.90 2.26 -37.41
C GLN A 270 -19.70 3.51 -37.81
N LYS A 271 -20.40 4.18 -36.86
CA LYS A 271 -21.21 5.35 -37.20
C LYS A 271 -20.71 6.71 -36.66
N SER A 272 -19.58 6.79 -35.99
CA SER A 272 -19.02 8.08 -35.53
C SER A 272 -17.69 8.51 -36.19
N ILE A 273 -17.22 7.77 -37.17
CA ILE A 273 -16.00 8.15 -37.94
C ILE A 273 -16.44 8.74 -39.29
N LYS A 274 -17.15 9.83 -39.27
CA LYS A 274 -17.47 10.63 -40.48
C LYS A 274 -17.48 12.12 -40.21
N ASN A 275 -16.60 12.68 -39.45
CA ASN A 275 -16.32 14.13 -39.45
C ASN A 275 -15.05 14.43 -38.60
N GLU A 276 -13.91 13.91 -39.07
CA GLU A 276 -12.63 14.50 -38.67
C GLU A 276 -11.96 15.15 -39.92
N PRO A 277 -11.44 16.38 -39.78
CA PRO A 277 -10.73 17.02 -40.86
C PRO A 277 -9.41 16.29 -41.14
N LYS A 278 -9.10 16.07 -42.43
CA LYS A 278 -7.86 15.44 -42.91
C LYS A 278 -6.65 16.16 -42.34
N ALA A 279 -5.80 15.44 -41.60
CA ALA A 279 -4.47 15.87 -41.28
C ALA A 279 -3.56 15.91 -42.53
N PRO A 280 -2.60 16.85 -42.57
CA PRO A 280 -1.69 16.94 -43.72
C PRO A 280 -0.76 15.72 -43.79
N GLU A 281 -0.62 15.17 -44.98
CA GLU A 281 0.34 14.11 -45.34
C GLU A 281 1.77 14.67 -45.25
N ASN A 282 2.66 13.82 -44.71
CA ASN A 282 4.13 13.90 -44.72
C ASN A 282 4.80 14.45 -43.45
N GLU A 283 4.96 13.53 -42.46
CA GLU A 283 6.23 13.39 -41.73
C GLU A 283 6.38 11.95 -41.22
N PRO A 284 7.53 11.25 -41.39
CA PRO A 284 7.71 9.88 -40.95
C PRO A 284 7.85 9.85 -39.42
N CYS A 285 6.97 9.12 -38.78
CA CYS A 285 7.04 8.80 -37.35
C CYS A 285 8.27 7.93 -37.09
N LEU A 286 9.31 8.50 -36.51
CA LEU A 286 10.47 7.77 -35.98
C LEU A 286 10.05 6.94 -34.76
N LEU A 287 9.75 5.67 -35.01
CA LEU A 287 9.65 4.66 -33.96
C LEU A 287 11.04 4.47 -33.32
N TYR A 288 11.20 4.93 -32.12
CA TYR A 288 12.37 4.67 -31.29
C TYR A 288 12.32 3.20 -30.85
N THR A 289 12.98 2.32 -31.61
CA THR A 289 13.28 0.96 -31.13
C THR A 289 14.62 1.00 -30.41
N SER A 290 14.61 0.91 -29.09
CA SER A 290 15.82 0.64 -28.33
C SER A 290 16.30 -0.79 -28.63
N PRO A 291 17.60 -1.04 -28.85
CA PRO A 291 18.12 -2.38 -29.09
C PRO A 291 17.96 -3.25 -27.85
N SER A 292 17.59 -4.52 -28.08
CA SER A 292 17.50 -5.54 -27.07
C SER A 292 18.87 -5.84 -26.45
N PRO A 293 18.97 -6.13 -25.12
CA PRO A 293 20.24 -6.50 -24.47
C PRO A 293 20.88 -7.80 -24.96
N ARG A 294 20.39 -8.42 -26.01
CA ARG A 294 20.95 -9.65 -26.62
C ARG A 294 21.82 -9.42 -27.82
N ASP A 295 22.00 -8.15 -28.25
CA ASP A 295 22.74 -7.80 -29.46
C ASP A 295 24.06 -7.05 -29.13
N LEU A 296 24.60 -7.23 -27.93
CA LEU A 296 25.95 -6.81 -27.54
C LEU A 296 26.74 -8.00 -26.97
#